data_28800abd73ecfe4825978b57cff8f430
#
_entry.id   28800abd73ecfe4825978b57cff8f430
#
_cell.length_a   1.000
_cell.length_b   1.000
_cell.length_c   1.000
_cell.angle_alpha   90.00
_cell.angle_beta   90.00
_cell.angle_gamma   90.00
#
_symmetry.space_group_name_H-M   'P 1'
#
loop_
_entity.id
_entity.type
_entity.pdbx_description
1 polymer ?
#
loop_
_entity_poly.entity_id
_entity_poly.type
_entity_poly.pdbx_seq_one_letter_code
_entity_poly.pdbx_strand_id
1 'polypeptide(L)'
;MLNETLKPLAELPDVSFIDNDTIDAMMQRLVSNYERRYQEITGKEVTLGAADPMRIALYAVALDLYQTEQYVDRAGKQDLLKYSYGEFLDGLAANRSVSRKEATAARTTVRFTASETKDYALAIPAGIRVTNGDGIYFTTVEYAEIAPGDEYVDVEAVCTAEGTEGNNFLPGQVDILVDPLPYIQSVANVTTSEGGAARESDESSRSASTWPHPATAPQAHRTHTSTGQRPSTPVSARLFRSPRSRGRSTSMFL
;
A
#
# COMPACT_ATOMS: atom_id res chain seq x y z
N MET A 1 -8.11 5.46 35.50
CA MET A 1 -7.45 4.14 35.57
C MET A 1 -7.73 3.42 34.28
N LEU A 2 -6.81 3.46 33.31
CA LEU A 2 -6.72 2.63 32.12
C LEU A 2 -5.41 3.02 31.43
N ASN A 3 -4.30 2.69 32.06
CA ASN A 3 -2.99 2.77 31.43
C ASN A 3 -2.27 1.42 31.66
N GLU A 4 -2.96 0.33 31.31
CA GLU A 4 -2.25 -0.91 31.04
C GLU A 4 -1.52 -0.69 29.72
N THR A 5 -0.22 -0.49 29.83
CA THR A 5 0.68 -0.48 28.69
C THR A 5 0.46 -1.79 27.91
N LEU A 6 -0.14 -1.69 26.74
CA LEU A 6 -0.29 -2.82 25.83
C LEU A 6 1.09 -3.46 25.63
N LYS A 7 1.21 -4.74 25.93
CA LYS A 7 2.46 -5.47 25.68
C LYS A 7 2.82 -5.32 24.21
N PRO A 8 4.11 -5.11 23.90
CA PRO A 8 4.57 -5.14 22.51
C PRO A 8 4.10 -6.42 21.81
N LEU A 9 3.72 -6.35 20.55
CA LEU A 9 3.26 -7.51 19.78
C LEU A 9 4.24 -8.70 19.83
N ALA A 10 5.55 -8.41 19.92
CA ALA A 10 6.58 -9.42 20.03
C ALA A 10 6.52 -10.24 21.33
N GLU A 11 6.01 -9.66 22.42
CA GLU A 11 5.89 -10.31 23.72
C GLU A 11 4.61 -11.14 23.90
N LEU A 12 3.68 -11.04 22.96
CA LEU A 12 2.48 -11.88 22.96
C LEU A 12 2.89 -13.33 22.76
N PRO A 13 2.25 -14.31 23.46
CA PRO A 13 2.51 -15.73 23.25
C PRO A 13 2.24 -16.11 21.78
N ASP A 14 2.98 -17.13 21.32
CA ASP A 14 2.72 -17.69 20.00
C ASP A 14 1.40 -18.46 20.00
N VAL A 15 0.68 -18.32 18.89
CA VAL A 15 -0.62 -18.97 18.66
C VAL A 15 -0.45 -20.00 17.57
N SER A 16 -1.04 -21.17 17.75
CA SER A 16 -1.20 -22.20 16.73
C SER A 16 -2.69 -22.50 16.55
N PHE A 17 -3.12 -22.65 15.31
CA PHE A 17 -4.49 -23.03 14.94
C PHE A 17 -4.60 -24.54 14.65
N ILE A 18 -3.51 -25.30 14.83
CA ILE A 18 -3.42 -26.74 14.62
C ILE A 18 -2.76 -27.38 15.84
N ASP A 19 -2.90 -28.70 15.95
CA ASP A 19 -2.36 -29.48 17.06
C ASP A 19 -0.83 -29.67 17.01
N ASN A 20 -0.16 -29.17 15.95
CA ASN A 20 1.28 -29.28 15.70
C ASN A 20 1.79 -30.76 15.72
N ASP A 21 0.98 -31.68 15.21
CA ASP A 21 1.38 -33.05 15.02
C ASP A 21 2.60 -33.18 14.11
N THR A 22 3.48 -34.09 14.39
CA THR A 22 4.56 -34.46 13.47
C THR A 22 4.02 -35.36 12.35
N ILE A 23 4.72 -35.38 11.19
CA ILE A 23 4.39 -36.32 10.10
C ILE A 23 4.34 -37.77 10.61
N ASP A 24 5.26 -38.15 11.50
CA ASP A 24 5.30 -39.49 12.08
C ASP A 24 4.08 -39.77 12.96
N ALA A 25 3.65 -38.85 13.79
CA ALA A 25 2.45 -38.97 14.61
C ALA A 25 1.21 -39.13 13.74
N MET A 26 1.09 -38.31 12.70
CA MET A 26 0.00 -38.36 11.71
C MET A 26 0.00 -39.71 10.98
N MET A 27 1.17 -40.18 10.57
CA MET A 27 1.35 -41.46 9.91
C MET A 27 0.91 -42.63 10.83
N GLN A 28 1.34 -42.64 12.09
CA GLN A 28 0.90 -43.62 13.05
C GLN A 28 -0.60 -43.63 13.24
N ARG A 29 -1.23 -42.46 13.33
CA ARG A 29 -2.68 -42.34 13.43
C ARG A 29 -3.40 -42.93 12.21
N LEU A 30 -2.91 -42.65 10.99
CA LEU A 30 -3.48 -43.19 9.76
C LEU A 30 -3.33 -44.74 9.69
N VAL A 31 -2.16 -45.27 10.03
CA VAL A 31 -1.93 -46.71 10.06
C VAL A 31 -2.85 -47.37 11.06
N SER A 32 -2.90 -46.91 12.30
CA SER A 32 -3.76 -47.47 13.35
C SER A 32 -5.25 -47.41 12.98
N ASN A 33 -5.69 -46.32 12.35
CA ASN A 33 -7.04 -46.22 11.86
C ASN A 33 -7.36 -47.23 10.74
N TYR A 34 -6.41 -47.43 9.83
CA TYR A 34 -6.55 -48.43 8.76
C TYR A 34 -6.63 -49.84 9.33
N GLU A 35 -5.67 -50.23 10.19
CA GLU A 35 -5.59 -51.58 10.81
C GLU A 35 -6.87 -51.87 11.58
N ARG A 36 -7.33 -50.97 12.41
CA ARG A 36 -8.61 -51.09 13.13
C ARG A 36 -9.78 -51.25 12.18
N ARG A 37 -9.90 -50.43 11.14
CA ARG A 37 -11.01 -50.48 10.18
C ARG A 37 -11.00 -51.75 9.36
N TYR A 38 -9.80 -52.26 9.01
CA TYR A 38 -9.65 -53.52 8.32
C TYR A 38 -10.13 -54.70 9.18
N GLN A 39 -9.78 -54.73 10.45
CA GLN A 39 -10.24 -55.72 11.40
C GLN A 39 -11.77 -55.70 11.59
N GLU A 40 -12.35 -54.54 11.72
CA GLU A 40 -13.81 -54.35 11.83
C GLU A 40 -14.57 -54.91 10.61
N ILE A 41 -14.04 -54.73 9.39
CA ILE A 41 -14.72 -55.16 8.16
C ILE A 41 -14.46 -56.65 7.88
N THR A 42 -13.23 -57.14 8.08
CA THR A 42 -12.83 -58.47 7.63
C THR A 42 -12.81 -59.50 8.73
N GLY A 43 -12.84 -59.11 9.99
CA GLY A 43 -12.65 -59.95 11.17
C GLY A 43 -11.21 -60.45 11.34
N LYS A 44 -10.26 -59.92 10.53
CA LYS A 44 -8.85 -60.35 10.55
C LYS A 44 -7.95 -59.21 11.00
N GLU A 45 -6.97 -59.52 11.79
CA GLU A 45 -5.92 -58.54 12.12
C GLU A 45 -4.95 -58.38 10.95
N VAL A 46 -4.50 -57.15 10.74
CA VAL A 46 -3.46 -56.80 9.79
C VAL A 46 -2.47 -55.86 10.49
N THR A 47 -1.19 -56.04 10.20
CA THR A 47 -0.15 -55.10 10.63
C THR A 47 0.65 -54.66 9.40
N LEU A 48 0.67 -53.37 9.13
CA LEU A 48 1.36 -52.83 7.98
C LEU A 48 2.87 -52.69 8.23
N GLY A 49 3.67 -53.53 7.58
CA GLY A 49 5.14 -53.43 7.61
C GLY A 49 5.65 -52.18 6.90
N ALA A 50 6.92 -51.81 7.13
CA ALA A 50 7.52 -50.59 6.58
C ALA A 50 7.49 -50.52 5.03
N ALA A 51 7.60 -51.65 4.37
CA ALA A 51 7.59 -51.76 2.89
C ALA A 51 6.21 -52.13 2.32
N ASP A 52 5.16 -52.17 3.14
CA ASP A 52 3.82 -52.47 2.68
C ASP A 52 3.30 -51.35 1.74
N PRO A 53 2.80 -51.69 0.54
CA PRO A 53 2.28 -50.71 -0.41
C PRO A 53 1.20 -49.77 0.18
N MET A 54 0.34 -50.32 1.06
CA MET A 54 -0.67 -49.53 1.75
C MET A 54 -0.05 -48.53 2.70
N ARG A 55 1.00 -48.93 3.45
CA ARG A 55 1.73 -48.02 4.34
C ARG A 55 2.40 -46.90 3.57
N ILE A 56 2.96 -47.18 2.38
CA ILE A 56 3.55 -46.15 1.49
C ILE A 56 2.49 -45.21 0.99
N ALA A 57 1.31 -45.72 0.60
CA ALA A 57 0.19 -44.86 0.18
C ALA A 57 -0.31 -43.95 1.32
N LEU A 58 -0.44 -44.50 2.54
CA LEU A 58 -0.81 -43.71 3.73
C LEU A 58 0.22 -42.65 4.06
N TYR A 59 1.51 -42.87 3.78
CA TYR A 59 2.55 -41.87 3.96
C TYR A 59 2.37 -40.67 3.02
N ALA A 60 2.02 -40.89 1.74
CA ALA A 60 1.71 -39.85 0.82
C ALA A 60 0.51 -38.98 1.30
N VAL A 61 -0.54 -39.67 1.79
CA VAL A 61 -1.71 -38.97 2.37
C VAL A 61 -1.31 -38.19 3.62
N ALA A 62 -0.43 -38.74 4.50
CA ALA A 62 0.05 -38.01 5.67
C ALA A 62 0.79 -36.74 5.33
N LEU A 63 1.60 -36.75 4.26
CA LEU A 63 2.30 -35.55 3.76
C LEU A 63 1.31 -34.45 3.31
N ASP A 64 0.30 -34.82 2.51
CA ASP A 64 -0.71 -33.89 2.02
C ASP A 64 -1.54 -33.29 3.16
N LEU A 65 -1.92 -34.12 4.14
CA LEU A 65 -2.64 -33.67 5.33
C LEU A 65 -1.78 -32.72 6.17
N TYR A 66 -0.51 -33.07 6.40
CA TYR A 66 0.42 -32.20 7.12
C TYR A 66 0.58 -30.86 6.44
N GLN A 67 0.76 -30.86 5.13
CA GLN A 67 0.84 -29.61 4.36
C GLN A 67 -0.45 -28.79 4.46
N THR A 68 -1.60 -29.44 4.41
CA THR A 68 -2.91 -28.80 4.56
C THR A 68 -3.05 -28.15 5.93
N GLU A 69 -2.65 -28.83 7.00
CA GLU A 69 -2.65 -28.26 8.36
C GLU A 69 -1.75 -27.03 8.44
N GLN A 70 -0.56 -27.05 7.83
CA GLN A 70 0.33 -25.89 7.78
C GLN A 70 -0.30 -24.69 7.04
N TYR A 71 -1.08 -24.94 5.98
CA TYR A 71 -1.82 -23.89 5.30
C TYR A 71 -2.94 -23.31 6.16
N VAL A 72 -3.65 -24.15 6.93
CA VAL A 72 -4.70 -23.71 7.87
C VAL A 72 -4.09 -22.83 8.97
N ASP A 73 -2.98 -23.25 9.58
CA ASP A 73 -2.28 -22.46 10.59
C ASP A 73 -1.82 -21.10 10.04
N ARG A 74 -1.21 -21.13 8.85
CA ARG A 74 -0.78 -19.90 8.18
C ARG A 74 -1.97 -18.96 7.88
N ALA A 75 -3.07 -19.52 7.35
CA ALA A 75 -4.25 -18.73 7.03
C ALA A 75 -4.85 -18.10 8.31
N GLY A 76 -4.99 -18.86 9.38
CA GLY A 76 -5.47 -18.33 10.66
C GLY A 76 -4.56 -17.23 11.24
N LYS A 77 -3.25 -17.41 11.10
CA LYS A 77 -2.26 -16.41 11.55
C LYS A 77 -2.31 -15.10 10.77
N GLN A 78 -2.77 -15.11 9.50
CA GLN A 78 -2.89 -13.87 8.72
C GLN A 78 -3.90 -12.88 9.31
N ASP A 79 -4.88 -13.34 10.07
CA ASP A 79 -5.84 -12.47 10.76
C ASP A 79 -5.27 -11.82 12.03
N LEU A 80 -4.07 -12.22 12.43
CA LEU A 80 -3.39 -11.69 13.61
C LEU A 80 -2.25 -10.75 13.20
N LEU A 81 -2.30 -9.51 13.68
CA LEU A 81 -1.32 -8.48 13.34
C LEU A 81 0.13 -8.91 13.60
N LYS A 82 0.37 -9.78 14.60
CA LYS A 82 1.70 -10.33 14.93
C LYS A 82 2.31 -11.11 13.77
N TYR A 83 1.51 -11.86 13.00
CA TYR A 83 1.96 -12.79 11.97
C TYR A 83 1.62 -12.36 10.55
N SER A 84 0.72 -11.40 10.40
CA SER A 84 0.28 -10.92 9.11
C SER A 84 1.40 -10.23 8.33
N TYR A 85 1.43 -10.39 7.01
CA TYR A 85 2.41 -9.79 6.10
C TYR A 85 1.79 -9.43 4.73
N GLY A 86 2.46 -8.60 3.96
CA GLY A 86 2.05 -8.21 2.62
C GLY A 86 0.63 -7.66 2.58
N GLU A 87 -0.16 -8.10 1.61
CA GLU A 87 -1.52 -7.64 1.37
C GLU A 87 -2.49 -7.95 2.53
N PHE A 88 -2.26 -9.03 3.27
CA PHE A 88 -3.06 -9.35 4.46
C PHE A 88 -2.86 -8.31 5.56
N LEU A 89 -1.60 -7.90 5.76
CA LEU A 89 -1.27 -6.83 6.70
C LEU A 89 -1.90 -5.50 6.25
N ASP A 90 -1.86 -5.20 4.95
CA ASP A 90 -2.46 -3.99 4.39
C ASP A 90 -3.98 -3.99 4.59
N GLY A 91 -4.64 -5.16 4.47
CA GLY A 91 -6.06 -5.34 4.78
C GLY A 91 -6.38 -5.08 6.26
N LEU A 92 -5.56 -5.60 7.18
CA LEU A 92 -5.71 -5.35 8.62
C LEU A 92 -5.48 -3.87 8.97
N ALA A 93 -4.49 -3.23 8.34
CA ALA A 93 -4.20 -1.80 8.51
C ALA A 93 -5.35 -0.92 8.00
N ALA A 94 -5.95 -1.28 6.86
CA ALA A 94 -7.10 -0.58 6.28
C ALA A 94 -8.31 -0.57 7.22
N ASN A 95 -8.56 -1.65 7.97
CA ASN A 95 -9.62 -1.69 8.99
C ASN A 95 -9.40 -0.67 10.12
N ARG A 96 -8.18 -0.16 10.25
CA ARG A 96 -7.79 0.88 11.21
C ARG A 96 -7.57 2.25 10.55
N SER A 97 -7.94 2.40 9.29
CA SER A 97 -7.71 3.61 8.49
C SER A 97 -6.22 3.98 8.39
N VAL A 98 -5.35 2.99 8.42
CA VAL A 98 -3.91 3.12 8.17
C VAL A 98 -3.63 2.55 6.79
N SER A 99 -2.87 3.27 5.98
CA SER A 99 -2.38 2.80 4.69
C SER A 99 -0.86 2.80 4.70
N ARG A 100 -0.27 1.83 4.04
CA ARG A 100 1.17 1.75 3.80
C ARG A 100 1.61 2.94 2.94
N LYS A 101 2.74 3.52 3.26
CA LYS A 101 3.36 4.53 2.40
C LYS A 101 3.96 3.85 1.18
N GLU A 102 3.52 4.29 0.00
CA GLU A 102 4.06 3.80 -1.27
C GLU A 102 5.46 4.37 -1.51
N ALA A 103 6.20 3.73 -2.41
CA ALA A 103 7.48 4.25 -2.85
C ALA A 103 7.29 5.60 -3.55
N THR A 104 8.25 6.47 -3.41
CA THR A 104 8.30 7.76 -4.10
C THR A 104 9.58 7.90 -4.89
N ALA A 105 9.52 8.57 -6.01
CA ALA A 105 10.68 8.84 -6.85
C ALA A 105 11.39 10.13 -6.41
N ALA A 106 12.72 10.13 -6.55
CA ALA A 106 13.54 11.31 -6.29
C ALA A 106 13.27 12.42 -7.31
N ARG A 107 13.44 13.66 -6.89
CA ARG A 107 13.28 14.86 -7.71
C ARG A 107 14.54 15.70 -7.70
N THR A 108 14.79 16.40 -8.79
CA THR A 108 15.86 17.38 -8.92
C THR A 108 15.46 18.44 -9.93
N THR A 109 16.16 19.57 -9.91
CA THR A 109 16.03 20.59 -10.94
C THR A 109 17.17 20.45 -11.94
N VAL A 110 16.85 20.33 -13.21
CA VAL A 110 17.80 20.20 -14.32
C VAL A 110 17.83 21.49 -15.11
N ARG A 111 19.01 22.02 -15.34
CA ARG A 111 19.27 23.16 -16.20
C ARG A 111 19.55 22.69 -17.61
N PHE A 112 18.82 23.24 -18.59
CA PHE A 112 19.06 23.08 -20.01
C PHE A 112 19.69 24.35 -20.53
N THR A 113 20.91 24.28 -21.04
CA THR A 113 21.64 25.43 -21.58
C THR A 113 21.62 25.38 -23.10
N ALA A 114 21.19 26.47 -23.73
CA ALA A 114 21.15 26.60 -25.18
C ALA A 114 22.55 26.70 -25.77
N SER A 115 22.74 26.20 -26.99
CA SER A 115 24.00 26.34 -27.73
C SER A 115 24.29 27.78 -28.14
N GLU A 116 23.24 28.58 -28.36
CA GLU A 116 23.27 29.99 -28.70
C GLU A 116 21.98 30.65 -28.19
N THR A 117 22.05 31.89 -27.81
CA THR A 117 20.89 32.70 -27.53
C THR A 117 20.10 32.97 -28.81
N LYS A 118 18.79 32.80 -28.76
CA LYS A 118 17.87 33.07 -29.90
C LYS A 118 16.89 34.18 -29.57
N ASP A 119 16.36 34.78 -30.60
CA ASP A 119 15.30 35.80 -30.52
C ASP A 119 13.88 35.21 -30.48
N TYR A 120 13.79 33.89 -30.42
CA TYR A 120 12.55 33.12 -30.25
C TYR A 120 12.71 32.06 -29.15
N ALA A 121 11.60 31.59 -28.57
CA ALA A 121 11.60 30.62 -27.50
C ALA A 121 12.05 29.24 -28.00
N LEU A 122 12.87 28.54 -27.19
CA LEU A 122 13.32 27.18 -27.44
C LEU A 122 12.57 26.23 -26.51
N ALA A 123 11.81 25.32 -27.06
CA ALA A 123 10.95 24.41 -26.33
C ALA A 123 11.71 23.25 -25.68
N ILE A 124 11.45 22.98 -24.41
CA ILE A 124 11.86 21.78 -23.69
C ILE A 124 10.59 20.98 -23.37
N PRO A 125 10.30 19.93 -24.11
CA PRO A 125 9.11 19.10 -23.87
C PRO A 125 9.16 18.43 -22.50
N ALA A 126 7.99 18.12 -21.93
CA ALA A 126 7.89 17.16 -20.85
C ALA A 126 8.32 15.77 -21.36
N GLY A 127 8.89 14.95 -20.48
CA GLY A 127 9.31 13.58 -20.81
C GLY A 127 10.73 13.47 -21.35
N ILE A 128 11.50 14.57 -21.45
CA ILE A 128 12.91 14.52 -21.81
C ILE A 128 13.71 13.83 -20.72
N ARG A 129 14.52 12.84 -21.10
CA ARG A 129 15.31 12.04 -20.19
C ARG A 129 16.73 12.56 -20.07
N VAL A 130 17.20 12.63 -18.83
CA VAL A 130 18.61 12.93 -18.50
C VAL A 130 19.13 11.84 -17.57
N THR A 131 20.43 11.59 -17.58
CA THR A 131 21.05 10.51 -16.79
C THR A 131 22.43 10.93 -16.27
N ASN A 132 22.91 10.18 -15.29
CA ASN A 132 24.30 10.23 -14.81
C ASN A 132 25.22 9.21 -15.51
N GLY A 133 24.68 8.37 -16.43
CA GLY A 133 25.42 7.30 -17.11
C GLY A 133 25.40 5.93 -16.42
N ASP A 134 24.95 5.83 -15.16
CA ASP A 134 24.93 4.58 -14.36
C ASP A 134 23.55 3.86 -14.38
N GLY A 135 22.71 4.19 -15.34
CA GLY A 135 21.39 3.55 -15.49
C GLY A 135 20.27 4.23 -14.70
N ILE A 136 20.54 5.32 -14.00
CA ILE A 136 19.53 6.14 -13.34
C ILE A 136 19.09 7.26 -14.28
N TYR A 137 17.79 7.35 -14.51
CA TYR A 137 17.20 8.31 -15.43
C TYR A 137 16.25 9.26 -14.69
N PHE A 138 16.32 10.53 -15.05
CA PHE A 138 15.37 11.55 -14.63
C PHE A 138 14.62 12.05 -15.87
N THR A 139 13.34 12.34 -15.70
CA THR A 139 12.46 12.77 -16.77
C THR A 139 11.84 14.11 -16.41
N THR A 140 11.88 15.09 -17.32
CA THR A 140 11.23 16.40 -17.11
C THR A 140 9.72 16.24 -16.88
N VAL A 141 9.20 16.88 -15.83
CA VAL A 141 7.80 16.76 -15.43
C VAL A 141 6.90 17.61 -16.32
N GLU A 142 7.34 18.83 -16.62
CA GLU A 142 6.55 19.85 -17.30
C GLU A 142 7.24 20.33 -18.58
N TYR A 143 6.43 20.89 -19.47
CA TYR A 143 6.91 21.66 -20.60
C TYR A 143 7.51 22.97 -20.09
N ALA A 144 8.67 23.34 -20.61
CA ALA A 144 9.32 24.62 -20.35
C ALA A 144 9.87 25.23 -21.64
N GLU A 145 10.23 26.51 -21.58
CA GLU A 145 10.84 27.22 -22.70
C GLU A 145 12.05 28.03 -22.21
N ILE A 146 13.12 28.03 -22.98
CA ILE A 146 14.17 29.05 -22.84
C ILE A 146 13.63 30.31 -23.54
N ALA A 147 13.41 31.39 -22.77
CA ALA A 147 12.84 32.59 -23.32
C ALA A 147 13.77 33.28 -24.33
N PRO A 148 13.24 34.09 -25.26
CA PRO A 148 14.06 34.84 -26.21
C PRO A 148 15.10 35.68 -25.48
N GLY A 149 16.37 35.50 -25.81
CA GLY A 149 17.50 36.21 -25.21
C GLY A 149 18.10 35.54 -23.96
N ASP A 150 17.44 34.52 -23.41
CA ASP A 150 17.98 33.75 -22.28
C ASP A 150 18.92 32.63 -22.76
N GLU A 151 19.85 32.26 -21.90
CA GLU A 151 20.86 31.22 -22.17
C GLU A 151 20.42 29.84 -21.67
N TYR A 152 19.53 29.77 -20.68
CA TYR A 152 19.12 28.52 -20.04
C TYR A 152 17.70 28.57 -19.47
N VAL A 153 17.18 27.39 -19.13
CA VAL A 153 15.97 27.22 -18.32
C VAL A 153 16.19 26.09 -17.32
N ASP A 154 15.64 26.27 -16.13
CA ASP A 154 15.63 25.29 -15.07
C ASP A 154 14.27 24.57 -15.04
N VAL A 155 14.29 23.22 -15.13
CA VAL A 155 13.09 22.40 -15.23
C VAL A 155 13.12 21.32 -14.16
N GLU A 156 12.01 21.10 -13.49
CA GLU A 156 11.88 19.98 -12.55
C GLU A 156 11.90 18.65 -13.29
N ALA A 157 12.71 17.72 -12.76
CA ALA A 157 12.80 16.36 -13.25
C ALA A 157 12.60 15.35 -12.12
N VAL A 158 11.92 14.24 -12.43
CA VAL A 158 11.62 13.16 -11.51
C VAL A 158 12.37 11.90 -11.97
N CYS A 159 12.91 11.14 -11.02
CA CYS A 159 13.54 9.85 -11.30
C CYS A 159 12.50 8.87 -11.86
N THR A 160 12.86 8.10 -12.87
CA THR A 160 11.97 7.07 -13.44
C THR A 160 11.84 5.85 -12.55
N ALA A 161 12.82 5.62 -11.66
CA ALA A 161 12.77 4.57 -10.66
C ALA A 161 12.25 5.15 -9.34
N GLU A 162 11.29 4.47 -8.74
CA GLU A 162 10.84 4.75 -7.38
C GLU A 162 11.84 4.18 -6.37
N GLY A 163 11.88 4.76 -5.17
CA GLY A 163 12.80 4.34 -4.13
C GLY A 163 13.94 5.32 -3.92
N THR A 164 14.99 4.86 -3.26
CA THR A 164 16.10 5.71 -2.82
C THR A 164 17.24 5.83 -3.84
N GLU A 165 17.20 5.07 -4.93
CA GLU A 165 18.29 4.98 -5.91
C GLU A 165 18.56 6.31 -6.62
N GLY A 166 17.52 7.12 -6.83
CA GLY A 166 17.63 8.43 -7.44
C GLY A 166 18.07 9.55 -6.49
N ASN A 167 18.29 9.28 -5.21
CA ASN A 167 18.66 10.30 -4.23
C ASN A 167 20.18 10.61 -4.24
N ASN A 168 20.51 11.79 -3.69
CA ASN A 168 21.87 12.22 -3.36
C ASN A 168 22.80 12.46 -4.56
N PHE A 169 22.28 12.61 -5.77
CA PHE A 169 23.08 13.13 -6.86
C PHE A 169 23.34 14.61 -6.63
N LEU A 170 24.61 14.95 -6.46
CA LEU A 170 25.06 16.33 -6.27
C LEU A 170 24.90 17.14 -7.56
N PRO A 171 24.79 18.47 -7.47
CA PRO A 171 24.76 19.33 -8.66
C PRO A 171 25.87 19.01 -9.65
N GLY A 172 25.50 18.87 -10.93
CA GLY A 172 26.40 18.51 -12.02
C GLY A 172 26.65 17.01 -12.24
N GLN A 173 26.05 16.13 -11.44
CA GLN A 173 26.23 14.67 -11.63
C GLN A 173 25.24 14.05 -12.62
N VAL A 174 24.11 14.69 -12.88
CA VAL A 174 23.13 14.27 -13.89
C VAL A 174 23.29 15.23 -15.07
N ASP A 175 24.19 14.89 -15.99
CA ASP A 175 24.70 15.79 -17.02
C ASP A 175 24.60 15.24 -18.45
N ILE A 176 24.02 14.05 -18.64
CA ILE A 176 23.90 13.40 -19.94
C ILE A 176 22.45 13.51 -20.43
N LEU A 177 22.26 14.15 -21.59
CA LEU A 177 20.99 14.23 -22.29
C LEU A 177 20.76 12.94 -23.10
N VAL A 178 19.75 12.17 -22.77
CA VAL A 178 19.42 10.91 -23.45
C VAL A 178 18.64 11.15 -24.75
N ASP A 179 17.73 12.11 -24.71
CA ASP A 179 16.90 12.50 -25.86
C ASP A 179 17.46 13.81 -26.46
N PRO A 180 18.34 13.76 -27.48
CA PRO A 180 19.06 14.92 -27.94
C PRO A 180 18.13 15.99 -28.52
N LEU A 181 18.33 17.22 -28.06
CA LEU A 181 17.70 18.41 -28.61
C LEU A 181 18.77 19.22 -29.34
N PRO A 182 18.65 19.48 -30.66
CA PRO A 182 19.71 20.04 -31.49
C PRO A 182 20.15 21.47 -31.10
N TYR A 183 19.35 22.16 -30.30
CA TYR A 183 19.59 23.52 -29.81
C TYR A 183 20.07 23.57 -28.35
N ILE A 184 20.23 22.42 -27.70
CA ILE A 184 20.76 22.31 -26.32
C ILE A 184 22.24 21.92 -26.39
N GLN A 185 23.07 22.70 -25.74
CA GLN A 185 24.51 22.46 -25.65
C GLN A 185 24.85 21.50 -24.49
N SER A 186 24.21 21.71 -23.35
CA SER A 186 24.49 20.93 -22.14
C SER A 186 23.28 20.88 -21.22
N VAL A 187 23.26 19.85 -20.40
CA VAL A 187 22.31 19.70 -19.30
C VAL A 187 23.07 19.40 -18.03
N ALA A 188 22.57 19.84 -16.89
CA ALA A 188 23.10 19.43 -15.59
C ALA A 188 22.05 19.66 -14.50
N ASN A 189 22.01 18.79 -13.49
CA ASN A 189 21.20 19.10 -12.32
C ASN A 189 21.85 20.23 -11.51
N VAL A 190 21.03 21.16 -11.05
CA VAL A 190 21.47 22.33 -10.25
C VAL A 190 21.15 22.17 -8.77
N THR A 191 20.30 21.23 -8.43
CA THR A 191 19.98 20.86 -7.04
C THR A 191 20.39 19.43 -6.76
N THR A 192 20.65 19.11 -5.49
CA THR A 192 20.82 17.71 -5.08
C THR A 192 19.48 16.99 -5.25
N SER A 193 19.51 15.77 -5.80
CA SER A 193 18.29 14.96 -5.93
C SER A 193 17.86 14.41 -4.57
N GLU A 194 16.57 14.53 -4.26
CA GLU A 194 15.99 14.13 -2.99
C GLU A 194 14.52 13.71 -3.11
N GLY A 195 13.94 13.21 -2.04
CA GLY A 195 12.51 12.88 -1.96
C GLY A 195 12.16 11.46 -2.41
N GLY A 196 13.14 10.70 -2.88
CA GLY A 196 12.95 9.27 -3.16
C GLY A 196 12.88 8.47 -1.86
N ALA A 197 11.87 7.62 -1.72
CA ALA A 197 11.69 6.75 -0.57
C ALA A 197 11.23 5.37 -1.03
N ALA A 198 11.75 4.33 -0.39
CA ALA A 198 11.28 2.97 -0.59
C ALA A 198 9.87 2.79 -0.01
N ARG A 199 9.13 1.82 -0.53
CA ARG A 199 7.85 1.41 0.04
C ARG A 199 8.04 1.01 1.49
N GLU A 200 7.10 1.39 2.34
CA GLU A 200 7.14 1.08 3.76
C GLU A 200 7.22 -0.44 4.00
N SER A 201 8.10 -0.87 4.89
CA SER A 201 8.26 -2.28 5.23
C SER A 201 7.08 -2.81 6.05
N ASP A 202 6.88 -4.13 6.04
CA ASP A 202 5.85 -4.79 6.86
C ASP A 202 6.01 -4.50 8.35
N GLU A 203 7.24 -4.39 8.83
CA GLU A 203 7.53 -4.09 10.24
C GLU A 203 7.12 -2.67 10.61
N SER A 204 7.43 -1.69 9.76
CA SER A 204 7.01 -0.30 9.95
C SER A 204 5.49 -0.16 9.90
N SER A 205 4.84 -0.75 8.89
CA SER A 205 3.39 -0.74 8.73
C SER A 205 2.68 -1.43 9.91
N ARG A 206 3.23 -2.54 10.40
CA ARG A 206 2.73 -3.24 11.60
C ARG A 206 2.82 -2.34 12.83
N SER A 207 3.95 -1.67 13.01
CA SER A 207 4.15 -0.73 14.12
C SER A 207 3.16 0.42 14.05
N ALA A 208 2.95 1.02 12.88
CA ALA A 208 1.95 2.07 12.67
C ALA A 208 0.52 1.60 13.00
N SER A 209 0.22 0.33 12.71
CA SER A 209 -1.09 -0.28 13.00
C SER A 209 -1.32 -0.59 14.48
N THR A 210 -0.26 -0.63 15.31
CA THR A 210 -0.39 -0.87 16.76
C THR A 210 -0.64 0.38 17.58
N TRP A 211 -0.26 1.57 17.07
CA TRP A 211 -0.49 2.81 17.77
C TRP A 211 -1.98 3.10 17.86
N PRO A 212 -2.49 3.50 19.06
CA PRO A 212 -3.84 4.03 19.10
C PRO A 212 -3.86 5.26 18.20
N HIS A 213 -4.73 5.27 17.20
CA HIS A 213 -5.03 6.49 16.47
C HIS A 213 -5.32 7.58 17.51
N PRO A 214 -4.72 8.78 17.40
CA PRO A 214 -5.26 9.90 18.11
C PRO A 214 -6.73 9.96 17.68
N ALA A 215 -7.62 9.57 18.60
CA ALA A 215 -9.05 9.71 18.41
C ALA A 215 -9.22 11.10 17.80
N THR A 216 -9.88 11.18 16.66
CA THR A 216 -10.22 12.43 15.99
C THR A 216 -10.61 13.39 17.09
N ALA A 217 -9.78 14.38 17.38
CA ALA A 217 -10.07 15.32 18.43
C ALA A 217 -11.47 15.85 18.12
N PRO A 218 -12.43 15.76 19.06
CA PRO A 218 -13.77 16.25 18.79
C PRO A 218 -13.57 17.68 18.30
N GLN A 219 -14.01 17.95 17.08
CA GLN A 219 -13.97 19.30 16.54
C GLN A 219 -14.63 20.17 17.59
N ALA A 220 -13.83 21.00 18.23
CA ALA A 220 -14.34 21.97 19.17
C ALA A 220 -15.40 22.77 18.39
N HIS A 221 -16.65 22.51 18.71
CA HIS A 221 -17.77 23.30 18.26
C HIS A 221 -17.39 24.73 18.62
N ARG A 222 -16.96 25.51 17.64
CA ARG A 222 -16.83 26.96 17.80
C ARG A 222 -18.24 27.44 18.09
N THR A 223 -18.56 27.53 19.38
CA THR A 223 -19.69 28.34 19.84
C THR A 223 -19.37 29.76 19.46
N HIS A 224 -19.97 30.22 18.38
CA HIS A 224 -20.08 31.65 18.10
C HIS A 224 -20.92 32.25 19.23
N THR A 225 -20.27 32.80 20.23
CA THR A 225 -20.86 33.76 21.16
C THR A 225 -21.19 35.01 20.35
N SER A 226 -22.40 35.05 19.80
CA SER A 226 -22.97 36.30 19.33
C SER A 226 -23.37 37.11 20.52
N THR A 227 -22.48 38.02 20.92
CA THR A 227 -22.82 39.14 21.83
C THR A 227 -23.89 39.97 21.15
N GLY A 228 -25.02 40.06 21.81
CA GLY A 228 -26.22 40.67 21.28
C GLY A 228 -26.15 42.16 21.01
N GLN A 229 -26.90 42.54 20.05
CA GLN A 229 -27.61 43.85 20.05
C GLN A 229 -28.92 43.66 19.33
N ARG A 230 -30.03 43.78 20.07
CA ARG A 230 -31.36 43.99 19.51
C ARG A 230 -31.49 45.47 19.09
N PRO A 231 -32.24 45.73 18.03
CA PRO A 231 -33.30 46.72 18.17
C PRO A 231 -34.69 46.15 17.79
N SER A 232 -35.62 46.63 18.58
CA SER A 232 -37.07 46.52 18.55
C SER A 232 -37.70 47.08 17.28
N THR A 233 -38.69 46.49 16.69
CA THR A 233 -40.15 46.55 16.72
C THR A 233 -40.76 46.54 15.29
N PRO A 234 -42.10 46.54 15.07
CA PRO A 234 -42.86 45.36 14.68
C PRO A 234 -43.65 45.55 13.35
N VAL A 235 -44.66 44.65 13.17
CA VAL A 235 -45.80 44.77 12.21
C VAL A 235 -45.54 44.12 10.85
N SER A 236 -46.20 43.10 10.43
CA SER A 236 -47.60 42.94 10.13
C SER A 236 -47.86 41.58 9.50
N ALA A 237 -48.91 40.94 9.93
CA ALA A 237 -49.47 39.71 9.38
C ALA A 237 -49.99 39.89 7.94
N ARG A 238 -49.73 38.90 7.08
CA ARG A 238 -50.72 38.52 6.05
C ARG A 238 -50.64 37.02 5.78
N LEU A 239 -51.75 36.38 6.09
CA LEU A 239 -52.20 35.12 5.61
C LEU A 239 -52.20 35.05 4.07
N PHE A 240 -51.71 33.94 3.51
CA PHE A 240 -52.32 33.43 2.28
C PHE A 240 -52.31 31.93 2.27
N ARG A 241 -53.50 31.42 2.06
CA ARG A 241 -53.98 30.06 1.97
C ARG A 241 -53.33 29.27 0.84
N SER A 242 -53.19 27.97 1.07
CA SER A 242 -53.08 26.91 0.04
C SER A 242 -54.35 26.82 -0.84
N PRO A 243 -54.27 26.22 -2.03
CA PRO A 243 -55.15 25.06 -2.24
C PRO A 243 -54.46 23.78 -2.77
N ARG A 244 -55.08 22.71 -2.37
CA ARG A 244 -54.94 21.34 -2.88
C ARG A 244 -55.49 21.18 -4.30
N SER A 245 -54.91 20.28 -5.11
CA SER A 245 -55.64 19.31 -5.98
C SER A 245 -54.60 18.32 -6.50
N ARG A 246 -54.70 17.03 -6.21
CA ARG A 246 -55.53 15.94 -6.72
C ARG A 246 -55.32 15.65 -8.21
N GLY A 247 -54.95 14.39 -8.44
CA GLY A 247 -55.31 13.68 -9.67
C GLY A 247 -54.17 12.78 -10.15
N ARG A 248 -54.17 11.49 -9.79
CA ARG A 248 -54.58 10.31 -10.56
C ARG A 248 -53.73 10.06 -11.81
N SER A 249 -53.07 8.99 -11.83
CA SER A 249 -53.35 7.60 -12.17
C SER A 249 -52.84 7.20 -13.56
N THR A 250 -52.26 6.06 -13.58
CA THR A 250 -52.55 4.92 -14.46
C THR A 250 -51.47 4.54 -15.47
N SER A 251 -50.88 3.38 -15.21
CA SER A 251 -50.65 2.24 -16.11
C SER A 251 -49.64 2.40 -17.25
N MET A 252 -48.80 1.52 -17.45
CA MET A 252 -48.78 0.11 -17.80
C MET A 252 -48.04 -0.11 -19.13
N PHE A 253 -47.28 -1.19 -19.21
CA PHE A 253 -46.73 -1.86 -20.39
C PHE A 253 -45.53 -1.13 -21.11
N LEU A 254 -44.40 -1.72 -21.30
CA LEU A 254 -43.97 -3.08 -21.72
C LEU A 254 -42.58 -3.36 -21.17
#